data_53438476666e174d30146bfcac43fb9c
#
_entry.id   53438476666e174d30146bfcac43fb9c
#
_cell.length_a   1.000
_cell.length_b   1.000
_cell.length_c   1.000
_cell.angle_alpha   90.00
_cell.angle_beta   90.00
_cell.angle_gamma   90.00
#
_symmetry.space_group_name_H-M   'P 1'
#
loop_
_entity.id
_entity.type
_entity.pdbx_description
1 polymer ?
#
loop_
_entity_poly.entity_id
_entity_poly.type
_entity_poly.pdbx_seq_one_letter_code
_entity_poly.pdbx_strand_id
1 'polypeptide(L)'
;MSDFLGNNLLVVDGLNLCFRWKHDKYVVPENELNDVSFEDALEFLREDMAEHYFKEELVDTINSIAASYKASKIVLLADFGQSKWRSEIYPEYKGNREADRAKNRPCDNAAFRVFFEAYSEAIKEIADEDSGIEVIFEKGIEADDVAAFICNNVVDNYDHIWMVTSDKDWDLLITDKVSRFNWMTKKTWKNIDKTGPRPREITLENWNQHYKHSPEQHLGVKALMGDTGDNLPGIDGIGPVY
;
A
#
# COMPACT_ATOMS: atom_id res chain seq x y z
N MET A 1 22.13 23.69 -10.93
CA MET A 1 20.70 23.40 -10.74
C MET A 1 20.48 22.32 -9.65
N SER A 2 21.32 22.27 -8.60
CA SER A 2 21.27 21.23 -7.55
C SER A 2 20.78 21.73 -6.18
N ASP A 3 20.27 22.98 -6.08
CA ASP A 3 20.07 23.63 -4.78
C ASP A 3 18.60 23.58 -4.25
N PHE A 4 17.73 22.75 -4.85
CA PHE A 4 16.31 22.71 -4.48
C PHE A 4 15.79 21.35 -4.01
N LEU A 5 16.60 20.30 -4.05
CA LEU A 5 16.22 19.00 -3.49
C LEU A 5 16.64 18.98 -2.01
N GLY A 6 15.69 18.75 -1.11
CA GLY A 6 16.02 18.38 0.27
C GLY A 6 16.69 17.00 0.27
N ASN A 7 17.35 16.62 1.33
CA ASN A 7 17.91 15.25 1.48
C ASN A 7 16.83 14.31 2.10
N ASN A 8 15.66 14.21 1.45
CA ASN A 8 14.58 13.35 1.92
C ASN A 8 14.57 12.03 1.17
N LEU A 9 14.19 10.97 1.88
CA LEU A 9 13.91 9.65 1.31
C LEU A 9 12.41 9.47 1.13
N LEU A 10 11.99 8.99 -0.05
CA LEU A 10 10.63 8.53 -0.28
C LEU A 10 10.62 7.00 -0.28
N VAL A 11 9.82 6.39 0.60
CA VAL A 11 9.61 4.94 0.68
C VAL A 11 8.16 4.66 0.27
N VAL A 12 7.99 3.96 -0.84
CA VAL A 12 6.67 3.76 -1.47
C VAL A 12 6.25 2.30 -1.32
N ASP A 13 5.08 2.09 -0.74
CA ASP A 13 4.36 0.82 -0.77
C ASP A 13 3.72 0.65 -2.15
N GLY A 14 4.37 -0.11 -3.01
CA GLY A 14 4.02 -0.20 -4.43
C GLY A 14 2.64 -0.80 -4.65
N LEU A 15 2.34 -1.92 -4.02
CA LEU A 15 1.06 -2.59 -4.19
C LEU A 15 -0.09 -1.74 -3.64
N ASN A 16 0.07 -1.15 -2.46
CA ASN A 16 -0.92 -0.29 -1.83
C ASN A 16 -1.20 0.97 -2.68
N LEU A 17 -0.15 1.61 -3.20
CA LEU A 17 -0.30 2.75 -4.10
C LEU A 17 -1.09 2.39 -5.36
N CYS A 18 -0.83 1.22 -5.95
CA CYS A 18 -1.47 0.76 -7.18
C CYS A 18 -2.90 0.25 -6.96
N PHE A 19 -3.30 -0.16 -5.75
CA PHE A 19 -4.67 -0.63 -5.47
C PHE A 19 -5.75 0.39 -5.84
N ARG A 20 -5.44 1.68 -5.90
CA ARG A 20 -6.37 2.70 -6.40
C ARG A 20 -6.77 2.44 -7.85
N TRP A 21 -5.81 2.02 -8.71
CA TRP A 21 -6.12 1.72 -10.12
C TRP A 21 -6.95 0.46 -10.26
N LYS A 22 -6.71 -0.54 -9.39
CA LYS A 22 -7.58 -1.71 -9.31
C LYS A 22 -9.04 -1.31 -9.10
N HIS A 23 -9.29 -0.31 -8.28
CA HIS A 23 -10.66 0.15 -8.00
C HIS A 23 -11.22 1.16 -9.02
N ASP A 24 -10.37 1.84 -9.76
CA ASP A 24 -10.77 2.86 -10.73
C ASP A 24 -10.79 2.34 -12.18
N LYS A 25 -9.88 1.43 -12.55
CA LYS A 25 -9.66 0.98 -13.93
C LYS A 25 -9.94 -0.51 -14.13
N TYR A 26 -9.60 -1.35 -13.15
CA TYR A 26 -9.79 -2.79 -13.20
C TYR A 26 -11.11 -3.20 -12.52
N VAL A 27 -12.18 -2.49 -12.86
CA VAL A 27 -13.51 -2.72 -12.31
C VAL A 27 -14.40 -3.26 -13.42
N VAL A 28 -14.99 -4.41 -13.20
CA VAL A 28 -16.00 -4.97 -14.09
C VAL A 28 -17.36 -4.37 -13.72
N PRO A 29 -18.06 -3.69 -14.63
CA PRO A 29 -19.41 -3.17 -14.37
C PRO A 29 -20.36 -4.27 -13.89
N GLU A 30 -21.27 -3.92 -12.99
CA GLU A 30 -22.20 -4.89 -12.37
C GLU A 30 -23.04 -5.68 -13.39
N ASN A 31 -23.31 -5.09 -14.55
CA ASN A 31 -24.16 -5.67 -15.60
C ASN A 31 -23.37 -6.41 -16.69
N GLU A 32 -22.04 -6.41 -16.61
CA GLU A 32 -21.18 -7.06 -17.58
C GLU A 32 -20.50 -8.29 -16.94
N LEU A 33 -20.31 -9.33 -17.73
CA LEU A 33 -19.57 -10.55 -17.36
C LEU A 33 -20.11 -11.29 -16.10
N ASN A 34 -21.37 -11.09 -15.69
CA ASN A 34 -21.90 -11.76 -14.48
C ASN A 34 -21.96 -13.29 -14.60
N ASP A 35 -22.21 -13.78 -15.82
CA ASP A 35 -22.37 -15.22 -16.12
C ASP A 35 -21.16 -15.77 -16.91
N VAL A 36 -20.05 -15.04 -16.98
CA VAL A 36 -18.86 -15.41 -17.75
C VAL A 36 -17.92 -16.21 -16.85
N SER A 37 -17.27 -17.23 -17.41
CA SER A 37 -16.27 -17.99 -16.69
C SER A 37 -15.06 -17.13 -16.31
N PHE A 38 -14.27 -17.61 -15.35
CA PHE A 38 -13.03 -16.93 -14.96
C PHE A 38 -12.07 -16.80 -16.16
N GLU A 39 -11.94 -17.84 -16.96
CA GLU A 39 -11.04 -17.92 -18.11
C GLU A 39 -11.45 -16.94 -19.22
N ASP A 40 -12.74 -16.90 -19.57
CA ASP A 40 -13.26 -15.99 -20.59
C ASP A 40 -13.17 -14.52 -20.13
N ALA A 41 -13.46 -14.26 -18.85
CA ALA A 41 -13.30 -12.94 -18.27
C ALA A 41 -11.82 -12.49 -18.26
N LEU A 42 -10.91 -13.42 -17.99
CA LEU A 42 -9.47 -13.14 -17.97
C LEU A 42 -8.95 -12.74 -19.35
N GLU A 43 -9.38 -13.49 -20.42
CA GLU A 43 -9.00 -13.18 -21.80
C GLU A 43 -9.52 -11.80 -22.23
N PHE A 44 -10.81 -11.55 -22.01
CA PHE A 44 -11.44 -10.27 -22.32
C PHE A 44 -10.74 -9.10 -21.63
N LEU A 45 -10.48 -9.21 -20.32
CA LEU A 45 -9.88 -8.14 -19.55
C LEU A 45 -8.40 -7.89 -19.92
N ARG A 46 -7.67 -8.91 -20.35
CA ARG A 46 -6.30 -8.73 -20.85
C ARG A 46 -6.28 -7.93 -22.15
N GLU A 47 -7.23 -8.17 -23.05
CA GLU A 47 -7.35 -7.42 -24.31
C GLU A 47 -7.76 -5.96 -24.04
N ASP A 48 -8.77 -5.75 -23.19
CA ASP A 48 -9.27 -4.42 -22.82
C ASP A 48 -8.21 -3.58 -22.08
N MET A 49 -7.38 -4.21 -21.26
CA MET A 49 -6.33 -3.55 -20.47
C MET A 49 -4.96 -3.48 -21.18
N ALA A 50 -4.81 -4.06 -22.37
CA ALA A 50 -3.53 -4.08 -23.11
C ALA A 50 -3.00 -2.69 -23.48
N GLU A 51 -3.87 -1.67 -23.57
CA GLU A 51 -3.51 -0.29 -23.87
C GLU A 51 -3.20 0.55 -22.62
N HIS A 52 -3.24 -0.03 -21.43
CA HIS A 52 -2.95 0.70 -20.19
C HIS A 52 -1.45 0.85 -19.95
N TYR A 53 -0.98 2.08 -19.95
CA TYR A 53 0.40 2.46 -19.61
C TYR A 53 0.61 2.43 -18.09
N PHE A 54 0.48 1.24 -17.49
CA PHE A 54 0.51 1.07 -16.03
C PHE A 54 1.84 1.53 -15.42
N LYS A 55 2.96 1.15 -16.05
CA LYS A 55 4.30 1.51 -15.60
C LYS A 55 4.51 3.02 -15.62
N GLU A 56 4.18 3.66 -16.74
CA GLU A 56 4.35 5.10 -16.93
C GLU A 56 3.55 5.88 -15.89
N GLU A 57 2.30 5.51 -15.66
CA GLU A 57 1.47 6.14 -14.63
C GLU A 57 2.00 5.94 -13.22
N LEU A 58 2.58 4.77 -12.92
CA LEU A 58 3.20 4.48 -11.64
C LEU A 58 4.43 5.36 -11.44
N VAL A 59 5.33 5.40 -12.41
CA VAL A 59 6.56 6.22 -12.39
C VAL A 59 6.23 7.71 -12.27
N ASP A 60 5.31 8.22 -13.07
CA ASP A 60 4.88 9.62 -13.03
C ASP A 60 4.25 9.99 -11.69
N THR A 61 3.44 9.08 -11.12
CA THR A 61 2.84 9.28 -9.81
C THR A 61 3.90 9.35 -8.71
N ILE A 62 4.84 8.41 -8.71
CA ILE A 62 5.93 8.38 -7.72
C ILE A 62 6.79 9.63 -7.84
N ASN A 63 7.19 10.03 -9.06
CA ASN A 63 7.99 11.22 -9.31
C ASN A 63 7.27 12.50 -8.88
N SER A 64 5.97 12.61 -9.11
CA SER A 64 5.15 13.74 -8.65
C SER A 64 5.12 13.85 -7.13
N ILE A 65 5.00 12.72 -6.43
CA ILE A 65 5.06 12.68 -4.97
C ILE A 65 6.46 13.05 -4.50
N ALA A 66 7.50 12.46 -5.09
CA ALA A 66 8.91 12.72 -4.74
C ALA A 66 9.26 14.21 -4.89
N ALA A 67 8.83 14.84 -5.97
CA ALA A 67 9.00 16.28 -6.17
C ALA A 67 8.30 17.11 -5.08
N SER A 68 7.08 16.72 -4.68
CA SER A 68 6.30 17.41 -3.65
C SER A 68 6.98 17.35 -2.28
N TYR A 69 7.65 16.25 -1.98
CA TYR A 69 8.37 16.03 -0.72
C TYR A 69 9.87 16.29 -0.84
N LYS A 70 10.35 16.84 -1.96
CA LYS A 70 11.76 17.15 -2.21
C LYS A 70 12.68 15.95 -1.92
N ALA A 71 12.25 14.75 -2.33
CA ALA A 71 13.01 13.54 -2.14
C ALA A 71 14.23 13.50 -3.06
N SER A 72 15.40 13.21 -2.49
CA SER A 72 16.66 12.99 -3.23
C SER A 72 16.83 11.52 -3.63
N LYS A 73 16.11 10.63 -2.95
CA LYS A 73 16.15 9.18 -3.17
C LYS A 73 14.74 8.62 -3.10
N ILE A 74 14.43 7.66 -3.97
CA ILE A 74 13.14 6.98 -4.03
C ILE A 74 13.40 5.48 -3.91
N VAL A 75 12.66 4.82 -3.00
CA VAL A 75 12.64 3.37 -2.85
C VAL A 75 11.20 2.88 -3.01
N LEU A 76 10.99 2.00 -3.98
CA LEU A 76 9.72 1.34 -4.25
C LEU A 76 9.76 -0.07 -3.69
N LEU A 77 8.91 -0.35 -2.73
CA LEU A 77 8.79 -1.66 -2.10
C LEU A 77 7.68 -2.47 -2.77
N ALA A 78 7.96 -3.72 -3.11
CA ALA A 78 7.00 -4.58 -3.77
C ALA A 78 6.86 -5.93 -3.07
N ASP A 79 5.60 -6.36 -2.90
CA ASP A 79 5.27 -7.65 -2.30
C ASP A 79 5.12 -8.73 -3.36
N PHE A 80 5.90 -9.81 -3.22
CA PHE A 80 5.76 -11.01 -4.04
C PHE A 80 5.62 -12.25 -3.16
N GLY A 81 4.41 -12.46 -2.70
CA GLY A 81 4.03 -13.64 -1.92
C GLY A 81 3.79 -13.34 -0.44
N GLN A 82 3.48 -14.38 0.29
CA GLN A 82 3.14 -14.31 1.70
C GLN A 82 4.39 -14.48 2.56
N SER A 83 4.44 -13.79 3.69
CA SER A 83 5.54 -13.91 4.65
C SER A 83 5.64 -15.34 5.20
N LYS A 84 6.78 -15.99 4.95
CA LYS A 84 7.01 -17.35 5.44
C LYS A 84 7.09 -17.42 6.96
N TRP A 85 7.87 -16.53 7.56
CA TRP A 85 8.11 -16.57 8.99
C TRP A 85 6.82 -16.27 9.80
N ARG A 86 5.94 -15.38 9.29
CA ARG A 86 4.64 -15.12 9.93
C ARG A 86 3.75 -16.35 9.86
N SER A 87 3.70 -17.04 8.72
CA SER A 87 2.92 -18.26 8.56
C SER A 87 3.46 -19.45 9.36
N GLU A 88 4.77 -19.48 9.65
CA GLU A 88 5.39 -20.48 10.52
C GLU A 88 5.01 -20.25 12.00
N ILE A 89 4.94 -18.98 12.44
CA ILE A 89 4.53 -18.63 13.81
C ILE A 89 3.03 -18.73 13.98
N TYR A 90 2.25 -18.29 12.99
CA TYR A 90 0.79 -18.27 13.02
C TYR A 90 0.24 -18.79 11.68
N PRO A 91 -0.09 -20.09 11.59
CA PRO A 91 -0.54 -20.70 10.34
C PRO A 91 -1.80 -20.09 9.74
N GLU A 92 -2.66 -19.49 10.56
CA GLU A 92 -3.88 -18.82 10.14
C GLU A 92 -3.64 -17.38 9.61
N TYR A 93 -2.39 -16.90 9.60
CA TYR A 93 -2.03 -15.58 9.10
C TYR A 93 -2.53 -15.38 7.66
N LYS A 94 -3.36 -14.36 7.46
CA LYS A 94 -4.03 -14.06 6.18
C LYS A 94 -4.89 -15.21 5.59
N GLY A 95 -5.21 -16.23 6.39
CA GLY A 95 -5.97 -17.41 5.97
C GLY A 95 -7.40 -17.13 5.52
N ASN A 96 -8.01 -16.03 5.99
CA ASN A 96 -9.33 -15.57 5.56
C ASN A 96 -9.36 -15.08 4.10
N ARG A 97 -8.23 -14.66 3.52
CA ARG A 97 -8.16 -14.05 2.18
C ARG A 97 -8.58 -15.00 1.07
N GLU A 98 -8.29 -16.29 1.17
CA GLU A 98 -8.71 -17.29 0.19
C GLU A 98 -10.22 -17.51 0.25
N ALA A 99 -10.78 -17.64 1.45
CA ALA A 99 -12.22 -17.78 1.65
C ALA A 99 -12.99 -16.53 1.18
N ASP A 100 -12.42 -15.35 1.32
CA ASP A 100 -13.04 -14.11 0.84
C ASP A 100 -12.97 -14.00 -0.67
N ARG A 101 -11.86 -14.41 -1.31
CA ARG A 101 -11.77 -14.49 -2.78
C ARG A 101 -12.79 -15.47 -3.37
N ALA A 102 -13.06 -16.57 -2.69
CA ALA A 102 -14.06 -17.54 -3.14
C ALA A 102 -15.49 -17.00 -3.16
N LYS A 103 -15.77 -15.91 -2.44
CA LYS A 103 -17.07 -15.21 -2.44
C LYS A 103 -17.22 -14.20 -3.57
N ASN A 104 -16.12 -13.80 -4.22
CA ASN A 104 -16.15 -12.84 -5.31
C ASN A 104 -16.70 -13.48 -6.58
N ARG A 105 -17.24 -12.67 -7.47
CA ARG A 105 -17.61 -13.14 -8.83
C ARG A 105 -16.34 -13.58 -9.58
N PRO A 106 -16.44 -14.57 -10.48
CA PRO A 106 -15.29 -15.01 -11.29
C PRO A 106 -14.59 -13.83 -12.02
N CYS A 107 -15.37 -12.91 -12.60
CA CYS A 107 -14.85 -11.74 -13.29
C CYS A 107 -14.09 -10.76 -12.37
N ASP A 108 -14.49 -10.61 -11.10
CA ASP A 108 -13.74 -9.75 -10.15
C ASP A 108 -12.39 -10.37 -9.79
N ASN A 109 -12.34 -11.70 -9.70
CA ASN A 109 -11.08 -12.43 -9.49
C ASN A 109 -10.18 -12.36 -10.74
N ALA A 110 -10.76 -12.41 -11.94
CA ALA A 110 -10.04 -12.22 -13.20
C ALA A 110 -9.46 -10.81 -13.30
N ALA A 111 -10.26 -9.77 -12.99
CA ALA A 111 -9.81 -8.39 -12.97
C ALA A 111 -8.66 -8.18 -11.95
N PHE A 112 -8.76 -8.78 -10.78
CA PHE A 112 -7.67 -8.75 -9.81
C PHE A 112 -6.39 -9.41 -10.36
N ARG A 113 -6.53 -10.51 -11.08
CA ARG A 113 -5.39 -11.21 -11.68
C ARG A 113 -4.71 -10.36 -12.75
N VAL A 114 -5.48 -9.76 -13.68
CA VAL A 114 -4.95 -8.89 -14.72
C VAL A 114 -4.23 -7.67 -14.11
N PHE A 115 -4.85 -7.04 -13.10
CA PHE A 115 -4.21 -5.97 -12.35
C PHE A 115 -2.86 -6.40 -11.75
N PHE A 116 -2.82 -7.57 -11.11
CA PHE A 116 -1.59 -8.04 -10.45
C PHE A 116 -0.50 -8.45 -11.45
N GLU A 117 -0.89 -8.97 -12.62
CA GLU A 117 0.02 -9.24 -13.73
C GLU A 117 0.66 -7.93 -14.24
N ALA A 118 -0.16 -6.89 -14.51
CA ALA A 118 0.33 -5.58 -14.94
C ALA A 118 1.22 -4.90 -13.89
N TYR A 119 0.83 -4.97 -12.62
CA TYR A 119 1.67 -4.50 -11.51
C TYR A 119 3.02 -5.22 -11.47
N SER A 120 3.01 -6.56 -11.55
CA SER A 120 4.24 -7.36 -11.45
C SER A 120 5.19 -7.12 -12.62
N GLU A 121 4.66 -6.88 -13.80
CA GLU A 121 5.43 -6.52 -15.00
C GLU A 121 6.05 -5.13 -14.84
N ALA A 122 5.25 -4.13 -14.47
CA ALA A 122 5.73 -2.78 -14.24
C ALA A 122 6.85 -2.71 -13.19
N ILE A 123 6.72 -3.45 -12.07
CA ILE A 123 7.77 -3.50 -11.04
C ILE A 123 9.09 -4.05 -11.60
N LYS A 124 9.05 -5.10 -12.42
CA LYS A 124 10.24 -5.68 -13.03
C LYS A 124 10.90 -4.71 -14.01
N GLU A 125 10.10 -4.08 -14.87
CA GLU A 125 10.60 -3.12 -15.83
C GLU A 125 11.25 -1.90 -15.14
N ILE A 126 10.61 -1.36 -14.09
CA ILE A 126 11.18 -0.24 -13.31
C ILE A 126 12.50 -0.67 -12.64
N ALA A 127 12.60 -1.92 -12.17
CA ALA A 127 13.82 -2.44 -11.56
C ALA A 127 14.97 -2.61 -12.56
N ASP A 128 14.65 -2.92 -13.81
CA ASP A 128 15.63 -3.14 -14.88
C ASP A 128 16.06 -1.83 -15.57
N GLU A 129 15.31 -0.75 -15.40
CA GLU A 129 15.57 0.55 -16.02
C GLU A 129 16.31 1.52 -15.06
N ASP A 130 17.07 2.44 -15.61
CA ASP A 130 17.66 3.59 -14.86
C ASP A 130 16.61 4.70 -14.66
N SER A 131 15.54 4.35 -13.96
CA SER A 131 14.40 5.24 -13.70
C SER A 131 14.64 6.24 -12.55
N GLY A 132 15.76 6.09 -11.82
CA GLY A 132 16.00 6.82 -10.57
C GLY A 132 15.18 6.31 -9.39
N ILE A 133 14.41 5.24 -9.57
CA ILE A 133 13.63 4.56 -8.53
C ILE A 133 14.33 3.24 -8.19
N GLU A 134 14.78 3.11 -6.95
CA GLU A 134 15.31 1.83 -6.45
C GLU A 134 14.16 0.90 -6.07
N VAL A 135 14.08 -0.25 -6.70
CA VAL A 135 13.05 -1.26 -6.41
C VAL A 135 13.62 -2.31 -5.48
N ILE A 136 12.93 -2.57 -4.38
CA ILE A 136 13.28 -3.64 -3.44
C ILE A 136 12.12 -4.62 -3.35
N PHE A 137 12.40 -5.87 -3.68
CA PHE A 137 11.48 -6.99 -3.47
C PHE A 137 12.24 -8.27 -3.16
N GLU A 138 11.68 -9.06 -2.26
CA GLU A 138 12.24 -10.37 -1.90
C GLU A 138 11.09 -11.35 -1.64
N LYS A 139 11.20 -12.56 -2.19
CA LYS A 139 10.17 -13.57 -2.03
C LYS A 139 10.03 -14.03 -0.58
N GLY A 140 8.86 -13.84 0.00
CA GLY A 140 8.54 -14.26 1.37
C GLY A 140 8.90 -13.22 2.44
N ILE A 141 9.29 -12.01 2.02
CA ILE A 141 9.41 -10.82 2.86
C ILE A 141 8.35 -9.83 2.38
N GLU A 142 7.61 -9.24 3.30
CA GLU A 142 6.58 -8.24 3.00
C GLU A 142 7.18 -6.83 2.97
N ALA A 143 6.57 -5.92 2.19
CA ALA A 143 7.01 -4.51 2.09
C ALA A 143 7.09 -3.83 3.47
N ASP A 144 6.19 -4.19 4.39
CA ASP A 144 6.16 -3.69 5.76
C ASP A 144 7.48 -3.97 6.53
N ASP A 145 8.05 -5.18 6.33
CA ASP A 145 9.31 -5.57 7.00
C ASP A 145 10.48 -4.76 6.44
N VAL A 146 10.49 -4.56 5.12
CA VAL A 146 11.54 -3.77 4.45
C VAL A 146 11.42 -2.30 4.84
N ALA A 147 10.20 -1.76 4.88
CA ALA A 147 9.95 -0.38 5.32
C ALA A 147 10.43 -0.17 6.76
N ALA A 148 10.10 -1.09 7.66
CA ALA A 148 10.56 -1.04 9.05
C ALA A 148 12.10 -1.09 9.14
N PHE A 149 12.74 -1.96 8.35
CA PHE A 149 14.20 -2.03 8.29
C PHE A 149 14.80 -0.70 7.81
N ILE A 150 14.30 -0.12 6.72
CA ILE A 150 14.77 1.15 6.18
C ILE A 150 14.59 2.26 7.23
N CYS A 151 13.38 2.46 7.74
CA CYS A 151 13.10 3.53 8.70
C CYS A 151 13.95 3.46 9.96
N ASN A 152 14.29 2.25 10.44
CA ASN A 152 15.07 2.07 11.65
C ASN A 152 16.60 2.17 11.43
N ASN A 153 17.09 1.89 10.22
CA ASN A 153 18.54 1.76 9.99
C ASN A 153 19.16 2.89 9.16
N VAL A 154 18.37 3.63 8.36
CA VAL A 154 18.92 4.66 7.49
C VAL A 154 18.41 6.07 7.77
N VAL A 155 17.52 6.24 8.76
CA VAL A 155 16.88 7.53 9.07
C VAL A 155 17.89 8.66 9.31
N ASP A 156 19.04 8.37 9.89
CA ASP A 156 20.08 9.37 10.17
C ASP A 156 20.82 9.86 8.93
N ASN A 157 20.67 9.17 7.79
CA ASN A 157 21.26 9.57 6.52
C ASN A 157 20.42 10.61 5.78
N TYR A 158 19.20 10.87 6.24
CA TYR A 158 18.24 11.76 5.59
C TYR A 158 17.74 12.84 6.56
N ASP A 159 17.28 13.95 5.98
CA ASP A 159 16.61 15.01 6.75
C ASP A 159 15.23 14.51 7.22
N HIS A 160 14.52 13.76 6.33
CA HIS A 160 13.22 13.17 6.62
C HIS A 160 12.95 11.95 5.73
N ILE A 161 12.21 10.97 6.24
CA ILE A 161 11.66 9.84 5.48
C ILE A 161 10.16 10.01 5.33
N TRP A 162 9.68 10.03 4.08
CA TRP A 162 8.27 10.02 3.75
C TRP A 162 7.84 8.64 3.26
N MET A 163 6.94 8.02 4.00
CA MET A 163 6.33 6.74 3.65
C MET A 163 5.03 6.97 2.89
N VAL A 164 4.89 6.39 1.70
CA VAL A 164 3.70 6.52 0.85
C VAL A 164 2.90 5.24 0.90
N THR A 165 1.88 5.21 1.75
CA THR A 165 0.96 4.09 1.91
C THR A 165 -0.34 4.53 2.58
N SER A 166 -1.45 3.84 2.34
CA SER A 166 -2.69 3.96 3.11
C SER A 166 -2.75 2.98 4.29
N ASP A 167 -1.80 2.06 4.37
CA ASP A 167 -1.72 1.09 5.45
C ASP A 167 -1.36 1.77 6.77
N LYS A 168 -2.19 1.54 7.78
CA LYS A 168 -2.01 2.12 9.11
C LYS A 168 -0.96 1.39 9.95
N ASP A 169 -0.51 0.22 9.52
CA ASP A 169 0.53 -0.52 10.22
C ASP A 169 1.87 0.20 10.14
N TRP A 170 2.07 0.97 9.06
CA TRP A 170 3.22 1.83 8.92
C TRP A 170 3.23 3.02 9.89
N ASP A 171 2.10 3.32 10.57
CA ASP A 171 2.08 4.35 11.62
C ASP A 171 2.92 3.98 12.85
N LEU A 172 3.26 2.69 13.01
CA LEU A 172 4.23 2.22 14.01
C LEU A 172 5.66 2.74 13.77
N LEU A 173 5.96 3.21 12.58
CA LEU A 173 7.27 3.71 12.18
C LEU A 173 7.40 5.25 12.30
N ILE A 174 6.32 5.95 12.65
CA ILE A 174 6.31 7.42 12.73
C ILE A 174 7.17 7.91 13.89
N THR A 175 8.08 8.81 13.57
CA THR A 175 8.97 9.51 14.51
C THR A 175 9.04 11.01 14.17
N ASP A 176 9.91 11.73 14.79
CA ASP A 176 10.23 13.13 14.44
C ASP A 176 10.80 13.25 13.01
N LYS A 177 11.46 12.22 12.50
CA LYS A 177 12.07 12.18 11.16
C LYS A 177 11.36 11.24 10.16
N VAL A 178 10.31 10.55 10.56
CA VAL A 178 9.57 9.60 9.71
C VAL A 178 8.09 9.95 9.75
N SER A 179 7.49 10.17 8.59
CA SER A 179 6.07 10.50 8.45
C SER A 179 5.42 9.69 7.33
N ARG A 180 4.11 9.51 7.40
CA ARG A 180 3.35 8.81 6.39
C ARG A 180 2.48 9.75 5.57
N PHE A 181 2.51 9.58 4.26
CA PHE A 181 1.60 10.20 3.31
C PHE A 181 0.58 9.18 2.79
N ASN A 182 -0.68 9.44 3.05
CA ASN A 182 -1.78 8.60 2.58
C ASN A 182 -2.27 9.08 1.20
N TRP A 183 -1.98 8.30 0.17
CA TRP A 183 -2.44 8.56 -1.18
C TRP A 183 -3.86 8.02 -1.37
N MET A 184 -4.85 8.85 -1.14
CA MET A 184 -6.26 8.51 -1.41
C MET A 184 -6.81 9.36 -2.55
N THR A 185 -7.70 8.78 -3.37
CA THR A 185 -8.42 9.54 -4.39
C THR A 185 -9.40 10.53 -3.75
N LYS A 186 -9.67 11.64 -4.45
CA LYS A 186 -10.67 12.64 -3.99
C LYS A 186 -12.07 12.02 -3.77
N LYS A 187 -12.42 10.95 -4.48
CA LYS A 187 -13.69 10.23 -4.33
C LYS A 187 -13.76 9.46 -3.03
N THR A 188 -12.71 8.72 -2.71
CA THR A 188 -12.59 7.94 -1.47
C THR A 188 -12.56 8.86 -0.26
N TRP A 189 -11.89 10.01 -0.39
CA TRP A 189 -11.82 11.03 0.64
C TRP A 189 -13.19 11.63 1.02
N LYS A 190 -14.05 11.90 0.04
CA LYS A 190 -15.39 12.45 0.28
C LYS A 190 -16.33 11.49 1.01
N ASN A 191 -16.11 10.19 0.91
CA ASN A 191 -16.99 9.17 1.48
C ASN A 191 -16.61 8.78 2.92
N ILE A 192 -15.42 9.12 3.39
CA ILE A 192 -14.90 8.67 4.70
C ILE A 192 -15.18 9.68 5.81
N ASP A 193 -15.44 10.96 5.48
CA ASP A 193 -15.51 11.99 6.51
C ASP A 193 -16.81 12.80 6.50
N LYS A 194 -17.62 12.59 7.53
CA LYS A 194 -18.75 13.48 7.87
C LYS A 194 -18.33 14.71 8.69
N THR A 195 -17.04 14.80 9.10
CA THR A 195 -16.55 15.79 10.07
C THR A 195 -15.50 16.77 9.52
N GLY A 196 -15.10 16.63 8.25
CA GLY A 196 -14.09 17.49 7.60
C GLY A 196 -12.88 16.71 7.04
N PRO A 197 -12.06 17.33 6.20
CA PRO A 197 -10.92 16.67 5.58
C PRO A 197 -9.87 16.30 6.63
N ARG A 198 -9.59 14.99 6.76
CA ARG A 198 -8.43 14.56 7.55
C ARG A 198 -7.16 14.91 6.80
N PRO A 199 -6.10 15.32 7.50
CA PRO A 199 -4.80 15.50 6.89
C PRO A 199 -4.39 14.19 6.17
N ARG A 200 -3.83 14.32 4.96
CA ARG A 200 -3.26 13.15 4.26
C ARG A 200 -1.94 12.72 4.87
N GLU A 201 -1.28 13.63 5.55
CA GLU A 201 -0.02 13.41 6.22
C GLU A 201 -0.27 13.04 7.67
N ILE A 202 0.37 11.98 8.11
CA ILE A 202 0.39 11.56 9.50
C ILE A 202 1.83 11.73 9.99
N THR A 203 1.99 12.65 10.92
CA THR A 203 3.26 13.04 11.52
C THR A 203 3.19 12.91 13.04
N LEU A 204 4.31 12.94 13.71
CA LEU A 204 4.32 12.97 15.17
C LEU A 204 3.59 14.21 15.72
N GLU A 205 3.71 15.37 15.05
CA GLU A 205 3.06 16.61 15.47
C GLU A 205 1.53 16.55 15.39
N ASN A 206 0.98 15.91 14.37
CA ASN A 206 -0.47 15.82 14.19
C ASN A 206 -1.07 14.47 14.64
N TRP A 207 -0.29 13.64 15.32
CA TRP A 207 -0.69 12.32 15.80
C TRP A 207 -2.05 12.33 16.52
N ASN A 208 -2.25 13.29 17.42
CA ASN A 208 -3.49 13.42 18.21
C ASN A 208 -4.74 13.76 17.37
N GLN A 209 -4.59 14.15 16.10
CA GLN A 209 -5.72 14.33 15.18
C GLN A 209 -6.21 12.98 14.59
N HIS A 210 -5.35 11.97 14.62
CA HIS A 210 -5.63 10.64 14.09
C HIS A 210 -5.93 9.61 15.18
N TYR A 211 -5.25 9.72 16.32
CA TYR A 211 -5.27 8.74 17.40
C TYR A 211 -5.54 9.38 18.76
N LYS A 212 -6.28 8.65 19.63
CA LYS A 212 -6.58 9.07 21.01
C LYS A 212 -5.53 8.61 22.02
N HIS A 213 -4.55 7.84 21.61
CA HIS A 213 -3.44 7.30 22.41
C HIS A 213 -2.11 7.80 21.88
N SER A 214 -1.06 7.70 22.66
CA SER A 214 0.27 8.14 22.24
C SER A 214 0.91 7.16 21.23
N PRO A 215 1.94 7.60 20.47
CA PRO A 215 2.68 6.71 19.55
C PRO A 215 3.23 5.46 20.26
N GLU A 216 3.77 5.61 21.48
CA GLU A 216 4.34 4.50 22.26
C GLU A 216 3.30 3.46 22.64
N GLN A 217 2.03 3.85 22.76
CA GLN A 217 0.91 2.96 23.07
C GLN A 217 0.35 2.27 21.82
N HIS A 218 0.69 2.74 20.61
CA HIS A 218 0.04 2.33 19.38
C HIS A 218 0.16 0.82 19.12
N LEU A 219 1.35 0.24 19.31
CA LEU A 219 1.56 -1.20 19.18
C LEU A 219 0.68 -2.00 20.16
N GLY A 220 0.62 -1.58 21.42
CA GLY A 220 -0.22 -2.23 22.42
C GLY A 220 -1.71 -2.16 22.09
N VAL A 221 -2.17 -1.01 21.60
CA VAL A 221 -3.55 -0.82 21.15
C VAL A 221 -3.87 -1.75 19.97
N LYS A 222 -3.01 -1.83 18.95
CA LYS A 222 -3.17 -2.75 17.81
C LYS A 222 -3.19 -4.21 18.26
N ALA A 223 -2.27 -4.62 19.13
CA ALA A 223 -2.21 -5.98 19.66
C ALA A 223 -3.50 -6.39 20.40
N LEU A 224 -4.10 -5.47 21.17
CA LEU A 224 -5.35 -5.72 21.88
C LEU A 224 -6.56 -5.75 20.94
N MET A 225 -6.58 -4.91 19.91
CA MET A 225 -7.68 -4.83 18.93
C MET A 225 -7.66 -5.97 17.90
N GLY A 226 -6.49 -6.55 17.65
CA GLY A 226 -6.29 -7.49 16.54
C GLY A 226 -6.30 -6.82 15.18
N ASP A 227 -6.19 -7.64 14.13
CA ASP A 227 -6.29 -7.23 12.75
C ASP A 227 -7.07 -8.24 11.92
N THR A 228 -8.28 -7.87 11.51
CA THR A 228 -9.14 -8.75 10.70
C THR A 228 -8.62 -8.95 9.29
N GLY A 229 -7.87 -7.99 8.72
CA GLY A 229 -7.26 -8.09 7.40
C GLY A 229 -6.17 -9.16 7.34
N ASP A 230 -5.47 -9.35 8.45
CA ASP A 230 -4.41 -10.35 8.63
C ASP A 230 -4.88 -11.59 9.41
N ASN A 231 -6.18 -11.66 9.69
CA ASN A 231 -6.78 -12.75 10.46
C ASN A 231 -6.19 -12.89 11.89
N LEU A 232 -5.78 -11.77 12.49
CA LEU A 232 -5.28 -11.73 13.85
C LEU A 232 -6.42 -11.42 14.82
N PRO A 233 -6.75 -12.33 15.76
CA PRO A 233 -7.80 -12.07 16.72
C PRO A 233 -7.36 -11.01 17.73
N GLY A 234 -8.26 -10.09 18.06
CA GLY A 234 -8.10 -9.20 19.19
C GLY A 234 -8.68 -9.83 20.47
N ILE A 235 -8.75 -9.03 21.52
CA ILE A 235 -9.42 -9.42 22.76
C ILE A 235 -10.91 -9.08 22.63
N ASP A 236 -11.77 -10.05 22.97
CA ASP A 236 -13.22 -9.86 22.94
C ASP A 236 -13.66 -8.67 23.77
N GLY A 237 -14.48 -7.80 23.19
CA GLY A 237 -14.97 -6.58 23.82
C GLY A 237 -14.00 -5.40 23.78
N ILE A 238 -12.79 -5.56 23.22
CA ILE A 238 -11.87 -4.46 22.93
C ILE A 238 -11.96 -4.14 21.44
N GLY A 239 -12.39 -2.93 21.12
CA GLY A 239 -12.53 -2.45 19.75
C GLY A 239 -12.49 -0.92 19.69
N PRO A 240 -12.54 -0.33 18.48
CA PRO A 240 -12.58 1.11 18.36
C PRO A 240 -13.85 1.65 19.05
N VAL A 241 -13.65 2.54 20.00
CA VAL A 241 -14.74 3.32 20.62
C VAL A 241 -15.06 4.45 19.66
N TYR A 242 -16.20 4.34 18.99
CA TYR A 242 -16.75 5.39 18.11
C TYR A 242 -17.43 6.50 18.90
#